data_ea5017488e90eae9c97b53f59242d6c3
#
_entry.id   ea5017488e90eae9c97b53f59242d6c3
#
_cell.length_a   1.000
_cell.length_b   1.000
_cell.length_c   1.000
_cell.angle_alpha   90.00
_cell.angle_beta   90.00
_cell.angle_gamma   90.00
#
_symmetry.space_group_name_H-M   'P 1'
#
loop_
_entity.id
_entity.type
_entity.pdbx_description
1 polymer ?
#
loop_
_entity_poly.entity_id
_entity_poly.type
_entity_poly.pdbx_seq_one_letter_code
_entity_poly.pdbx_strand_id
1 'polypeptide(L)'
;MTLIDLANPTKFLSLTARVLPWLAGATAILLLIGFYQAAMAPDDYQQGATVKIMFIHVPNAWLSMFVWGVMSIAALGTLVWRHPLADVAAKAAAPIGAAFTFIALVTGSLWGRPMWGTYWEWDARMTLSLIHI
;
A
#
# COMPACT_ATOMS: atom_id res chain seq x y z
N MET A 1 -16.35 -20.96 12.88
CA MET A 1 -16.70 -19.88 11.94
C MET A 1 -16.18 -20.31 10.58
N THR A 2 -17.04 -20.52 9.60
CA THR A 2 -16.66 -20.91 8.24
C THR A 2 -16.37 -19.67 7.39
N LEU A 3 -15.64 -19.83 6.27
CA LEU A 3 -15.42 -18.71 5.32
C LEU A 3 -16.73 -18.12 4.78
N ILE A 4 -17.77 -18.94 4.67
CA ILE A 4 -19.11 -18.51 4.25
C ILE A 4 -19.77 -17.58 5.29
N ASP A 5 -19.44 -17.76 6.59
CA ASP A 5 -19.94 -16.86 7.64
C ASP A 5 -19.43 -15.43 7.49
N LEU A 6 -18.24 -15.24 6.87
CA LEU A 6 -17.67 -13.93 6.60
C LEU A 6 -18.38 -13.15 5.47
N ALA A 7 -19.17 -13.85 4.64
CA ALA A 7 -20.04 -13.19 3.66
C ALA A 7 -21.25 -12.51 4.31
N ASN A 8 -21.55 -12.80 5.58
CA ASN A 8 -22.58 -12.14 6.36
C ASN A 8 -22.03 -10.83 6.95
N PRO A 9 -22.56 -9.64 6.57
CA PRO A 9 -22.03 -8.35 7.01
C PRO A 9 -21.99 -8.19 8.55
N THR A 10 -23.02 -8.67 9.25
CA THR A 10 -23.08 -8.53 10.73
C THR A 10 -21.99 -9.36 11.41
N LYS A 11 -21.77 -10.59 10.96
CA LYS A 11 -20.70 -11.45 11.49
C LYS A 11 -19.32 -10.89 11.16
N PHE A 12 -19.14 -10.39 9.93
CA PHE A 12 -17.91 -9.74 9.50
C PHE A 12 -17.60 -8.52 10.38
N LEU A 13 -18.55 -7.61 10.56
CA LEU A 13 -18.37 -6.41 11.39
C LEU A 13 -18.09 -6.74 12.86
N SER A 14 -18.72 -7.76 13.43
CA SER A 14 -18.44 -8.18 14.80
C SER A 14 -17.02 -8.75 14.97
N LEU A 15 -16.52 -9.48 13.97
CA LEU A 15 -15.16 -9.98 13.95
C LEU A 15 -14.15 -8.84 13.80
N THR A 16 -14.37 -7.94 12.83
CA THR A 16 -13.47 -6.81 12.59
C THR A 16 -13.40 -5.87 13.79
N ALA A 17 -14.52 -5.57 14.46
CA ALA A 17 -14.54 -4.76 15.66
C ALA A 17 -13.68 -5.35 16.80
N ARG A 18 -13.57 -6.68 16.87
CA ARG A 18 -12.75 -7.37 17.88
C ARG A 18 -11.27 -7.43 17.50
N VAL A 19 -10.96 -7.64 16.22
CA VAL A 19 -9.60 -7.89 15.75
C VAL A 19 -8.87 -6.59 15.38
N LEU A 20 -9.59 -5.59 14.88
CA LEU A 20 -9.01 -4.33 14.40
C LEU A 20 -8.15 -3.59 15.43
N PRO A 21 -8.54 -3.45 16.71
CA PRO A 21 -7.67 -2.76 17.70
C PRO A 21 -6.33 -3.46 17.88
N TRP A 22 -6.31 -4.78 17.87
CA TRP A 22 -5.06 -5.56 17.99
C TRP A 22 -4.18 -5.41 16.76
N LEU A 23 -4.78 -5.46 15.57
CA LEU A 23 -4.05 -5.22 14.32
C LEU A 23 -3.51 -3.79 14.25
N ALA A 24 -4.30 -2.80 14.66
CA ALA A 24 -3.87 -1.40 14.69
C ALA A 24 -2.70 -1.19 15.66
N GLY A 25 -2.77 -1.78 16.87
CA GLY A 25 -1.69 -1.73 17.85
C GLY A 25 -0.42 -2.40 17.33
N ALA A 26 -0.54 -3.61 16.78
CA ALA A 26 0.59 -4.32 16.19
C ALA A 26 1.22 -3.54 15.02
N THR A 27 0.40 -2.97 14.14
CA THR A 27 0.86 -2.15 13.02
C THR A 27 1.61 -0.91 13.51
N ALA A 28 1.08 -0.20 14.51
CA ALA A 28 1.74 0.96 15.09
C ALA A 28 3.12 0.62 15.68
N ILE A 29 3.22 -0.47 16.43
CA ILE A 29 4.48 -0.95 17.02
C ILE A 29 5.48 -1.32 15.90
N LEU A 30 5.05 -2.08 14.90
CA LEU A 30 5.91 -2.50 13.79
C LEU A 30 6.39 -1.30 12.95
N LEU A 31 5.53 -0.30 12.73
CA LEU A 31 5.93 0.93 12.04
C LEU A 31 6.96 1.72 12.85
N LEU A 32 6.80 1.86 14.16
CA LEU A 32 7.77 2.54 15.02
C LEU A 32 9.13 1.83 14.98
N ILE A 33 9.14 0.50 15.10
CA ILE A 33 10.37 -0.30 14.99
C ILE A 33 10.99 -0.14 13.60
N GLY A 34 10.19 -0.24 12.54
CA GLY A 34 10.67 -0.12 11.17
C GLY A 34 11.27 1.25 10.86
N PHE A 35 10.61 2.33 11.29
CA PHE A 35 11.15 3.70 11.12
C PHE A 35 12.42 3.92 11.95
N TYR A 36 12.48 3.39 13.16
CA TYR A 36 13.70 3.46 13.96
C TYR A 36 14.85 2.74 13.27
N GLN A 37 14.64 1.50 12.79
CA GLN A 37 15.66 0.75 12.07
C GLN A 37 16.08 1.45 10.76
N ALA A 38 15.15 2.00 10.01
CA ALA A 38 15.43 2.75 8.78
C ALA A 38 16.30 4.00 9.07
N ALA A 39 15.99 4.71 10.16
CA ALA A 39 16.78 5.89 10.58
C ALA A 39 18.21 5.53 11.03
N MET A 40 18.35 4.38 11.72
CA MET A 40 19.64 3.89 12.23
C MET A 40 20.45 3.08 11.20
N ALA A 41 19.88 2.79 10.02
CA ALA A 41 20.55 2.04 8.98
C ALA A 41 21.83 2.78 8.54
N PRO A 42 22.96 2.06 8.30
CA PRO A 42 24.16 2.66 7.77
C PRO A 42 23.92 3.22 6.37
N ASP A 43 24.70 4.23 6.01
CA ASP A 43 24.68 4.79 4.68
C ASP A 43 25.24 3.77 3.67
N ASP A 44 24.67 3.73 2.49
CA ASP A 44 25.13 2.88 1.40
C ASP A 44 26.38 3.47 0.73
N TYR A 45 27.28 2.61 0.25
CA TYR A 45 28.55 3.04 -0.36
C TYR A 45 28.36 3.79 -1.70
N GLN A 46 27.25 3.59 -2.41
CA GLN A 46 26.95 4.28 -3.67
C GLN A 46 25.92 5.40 -3.49
N GLN A 47 24.89 5.14 -2.66
CA GLN A 47 23.73 6.03 -2.52
C GLN A 47 23.84 6.97 -1.30
N GLY A 48 24.80 6.72 -0.40
CA GLY A 48 24.91 7.47 0.85
C GLY A 48 23.62 7.36 1.68
N ALA A 49 23.24 8.44 2.36
CA ALA A 49 22.05 8.50 3.20
C ALA A 49 20.72 8.35 2.43
N THR A 50 20.74 8.53 1.10
CA THR A 50 19.49 8.45 0.30
C THR A 50 18.93 7.04 0.20
N VAL A 51 19.74 6.01 0.50
CA VAL A 51 19.25 4.62 0.61
C VAL A 51 18.10 4.48 1.62
N LYS A 52 18.07 5.32 2.66
CA LYS A 52 17.03 5.29 3.69
C LYS A 52 15.62 5.56 3.14
N ILE A 53 15.51 6.28 2.03
CA ILE A 53 14.25 6.50 1.33
C ILE A 53 13.66 5.18 0.82
N MET A 54 14.50 4.21 0.43
CA MET A 54 14.07 2.93 -0.09
C MET A 54 13.31 2.09 0.94
N PHE A 55 13.60 2.25 2.24
CA PHE A 55 12.85 1.56 3.30
C PHE A 55 11.38 2.02 3.41
N ILE A 56 11.07 3.20 2.88
CA ILE A 56 9.69 3.70 2.76
C ILE A 56 9.15 3.43 1.36
N HIS A 57 9.95 3.70 0.32
CA HIS A 57 9.54 3.57 -1.08
C HIS A 57 9.13 2.13 -1.44
N VAL A 58 10.00 1.16 -1.17
CA VAL A 58 9.80 -0.23 -1.61
C VAL A 58 8.53 -0.85 -0.99
N PRO A 59 8.30 -0.78 0.34
CA PRO A 59 7.05 -1.29 0.91
C PRO A 59 5.79 -0.63 0.34
N ASN A 60 5.81 0.68 0.13
CA ASN A 60 4.65 1.39 -0.43
C ASN A 60 4.40 1.03 -1.89
N ALA A 61 5.43 0.84 -2.70
CA ALA A 61 5.31 0.36 -4.07
C ALA A 61 4.70 -1.04 -4.13
N TRP A 62 5.13 -1.96 -3.25
CA TRP A 62 4.55 -3.30 -3.13
C TRP A 62 3.08 -3.26 -2.65
N LEU A 63 2.78 -2.44 -1.64
CA LEU A 63 1.43 -2.31 -1.12
C LEU A 63 0.48 -1.68 -2.14
N SER A 64 0.93 -0.75 -2.96
CA SER A 64 0.11 -0.20 -4.05
C SER A 64 -0.28 -1.27 -5.07
N MET A 65 0.67 -2.12 -5.48
CA MET A 65 0.39 -3.25 -6.38
C MET A 65 -0.52 -4.29 -5.73
N PHE A 66 -0.31 -4.58 -4.45
CA PHE A 66 -1.15 -5.51 -3.71
C PHE A 66 -2.60 -5.03 -3.63
N VAL A 67 -2.81 -3.76 -3.28
CA VAL A 67 -4.17 -3.16 -3.22
C VAL A 67 -4.82 -3.15 -4.60
N TRP A 68 -4.05 -2.85 -5.66
CA TRP A 68 -4.54 -2.96 -7.03
C TRP A 68 -5.01 -4.38 -7.36
N GLY A 69 -4.25 -5.39 -6.96
CA GLY A 69 -4.64 -6.80 -7.10
C GLY A 69 -5.95 -7.13 -6.36
N VAL A 70 -6.08 -6.66 -5.11
CA VAL A 70 -7.32 -6.83 -4.32
C VAL A 70 -8.51 -6.17 -5.02
N MET A 71 -8.34 -4.94 -5.52
CA MET A 71 -9.39 -4.23 -6.27
C MET A 71 -9.77 -4.96 -7.55
N SER A 72 -8.80 -5.51 -8.28
CA SER A 72 -9.03 -6.28 -9.51
C SER A 72 -9.84 -7.56 -9.23
N ILE A 73 -9.49 -8.30 -8.18
CA ILE A 73 -10.23 -9.49 -7.76
C ILE A 73 -11.65 -9.11 -7.31
N ALA A 74 -11.80 -8.05 -6.54
CA ALA A 74 -13.09 -7.55 -6.12
C ALA A 74 -13.95 -7.09 -7.31
N ALA A 75 -13.35 -6.41 -8.30
CA ALA A 75 -14.02 -6.00 -9.53
C ALA A 75 -14.50 -7.22 -10.34
N LEU A 76 -13.69 -8.27 -10.45
CA LEU A 76 -14.12 -9.55 -11.05
C LEU A 76 -15.28 -10.17 -10.28
N GLY A 77 -15.24 -10.15 -8.94
CA GLY A 77 -16.33 -10.63 -8.09
C GLY A 77 -17.64 -9.88 -8.30
N THR A 78 -17.56 -8.56 -8.51
CA THR A 78 -18.71 -7.73 -8.84
C THR A 78 -19.22 -8.00 -10.26
N LEU A 79 -18.32 -8.11 -11.22
CA LEU A 79 -18.68 -8.28 -12.64
C LEU A 79 -19.28 -9.66 -12.92
N VAL A 80 -18.66 -10.74 -12.39
CA VAL A 80 -19.04 -12.14 -12.69
C VAL A 80 -20.19 -12.60 -11.80
N TRP A 81 -20.10 -12.36 -10.49
CA TRP A 81 -21.08 -12.86 -9.51
C TRP A 81 -22.03 -11.78 -9.00
N ARG A 82 -21.85 -10.52 -9.40
CA ARG A 82 -22.64 -9.36 -8.93
C ARG A 82 -22.72 -9.30 -7.40
N HIS A 83 -21.64 -9.66 -6.73
CA HIS A 83 -21.62 -9.78 -5.27
C HIS A 83 -21.46 -8.38 -4.63
N PRO A 84 -22.44 -7.90 -3.83
CA PRO A 84 -22.43 -6.52 -3.33
C PRO A 84 -21.25 -6.21 -2.39
N LEU A 85 -20.78 -7.19 -1.61
CA LEU A 85 -19.60 -7.00 -0.74
C LEU A 85 -18.30 -6.82 -1.54
N ALA A 86 -18.21 -7.37 -2.76
CA ALA A 86 -17.05 -7.18 -3.62
C ALA A 86 -16.94 -5.72 -4.08
N ASP A 87 -18.05 -5.09 -4.46
CA ASP A 87 -18.10 -3.66 -4.81
C ASP A 87 -17.70 -2.76 -3.62
N VAL A 88 -18.22 -3.06 -2.43
CA VAL A 88 -17.85 -2.34 -1.20
C VAL A 88 -16.37 -2.50 -0.88
N ALA A 89 -15.82 -3.71 -1.04
CA ALA A 89 -14.40 -3.98 -0.81
C ALA A 89 -13.51 -3.20 -1.79
N ALA A 90 -13.85 -3.15 -3.09
CA ALA A 90 -13.13 -2.38 -4.08
C ALA A 90 -13.14 -0.87 -3.74
N LYS A 91 -14.31 -0.31 -3.38
CA LYS A 91 -14.46 1.09 -2.98
C LYS A 91 -13.67 1.43 -1.72
N ALA A 92 -13.64 0.53 -0.74
CA ALA A 92 -12.88 0.73 0.49
C ALA A 92 -11.36 0.63 0.27
N ALA A 93 -10.91 -0.20 -0.67
CA ALA A 93 -9.50 -0.39 -1.00
C ALA A 93 -8.92 0.78 -1.83
N ALA A 94 -9.72 1.44 -2.67
CA ALA A 94 -9.27 2.47 -3.59
C ALA A 94 -8.50 3.63 -2.93
N PRO A 95 -8.99 4.30 -1.86
CA PRO A 95 -8.25 5.39 -1.22
C PRO A 95 -6.96 4.91 -0.54
N ILE A 96 -6.92 3.65 -0.08
CA ILE A 96 -5.72 3.05 0.51
C ILE A 96 -4.66 2.83 -0.57
N GLY A 97 -5.06 2.29 -1.71
CA GLY A 97 -4.17 2.12 -2.86
C GLY A 97 -3.63 3.44 -3.40
N ALA A 98 -4.49 4.46 -3.50
CA ALA A 98 -4.09 5.81 -3.89
C ALA A 98 -3.06 6.41 -2.93
N ALA A 99 -3.24 6.24 -1.62
CA ALA A 99 -2.29 6.71 -0.61
C ALA A 99 -0.91 6.04 -0.75
N PHE A 100 -0.85 4.71 -0.90
CA PHE A 100 0.42 3.99 -1.11
C PHE A 100 1.09 4.40 -2.42
N THR A 101 0.32 4.56 -3.50
CA THR A 101 0.86 5.00 -4.80
C THR A 101 1.42 6.41 -4.70
N PHE A 102 0.72 7.33 -4.03
CA PHE A 102 1.18 8.69 -3.81
C PHE A 102 2.50 8.72 -3.02
N ILE A 103 2.59 7.98 -1.91
CA ILE A 103 3.83 7.87 -1.12
C ILE A 103 4.96 7.28 -1.97
N ALA A 104 4.69 6.23 -2.76
CA ALA A 104 5.67 5.63 -3.65
C ALA A 104 6.17 6.63 -4.71
N LEU A 105 5.29 7.43 -5.33
CA LEU A 105 5.67 8.46 -6.30
C LEU A 105 6.54 9.54 -5.66
N VAL A 106 6.13 10.09 -4.52
CA VAL A 106 6.90 11.13 -3.82
C VAL A 106 8.27 10.62 -3.40
N THR A 107 8.33 9.46 -2.76
CA THR A 107 9.60 8.88 -2.30
C THR A 107 10.50 8.46 -3.47
N GLY A 108 9.91 7.94 -4.55
CA GLY A 108 10.61 7.61 -5.79
C GLY A 108 11.22 8.86 -6.46
N SER A 109 10.50 9.97 -6.50
CA SER A 109 10.98 11.25 -7.01
C SER A 109 12.15 11.79 -6.18
N LEU A 110 12.03 11.75 -4.85
CA LEU A 110 13.10 12.19 -3.94
C LEU A 110 14.37 11.34 -4.08
N TRP A 111 14.21 10.02 -4.21
CA TRP A 111 15.33 9.11 -4.44
C TRP A 111 15.91 9.25 -5.84
N GLY A 112 15.08 9.53 -6.85
CA GLY A 112 15.49 9.65 -8.25
C GLY A 112 16.50 10.76 -8.49
N ARG A 113 16.37 11.90 -7.81
CA ARG A 113 17.27 13.03 -8.04
C ARG A 113 18.75 12.75 -7.79
N PRO A 114 19.17 12.20 -6.65
CA PRO A 114 20.59 11.86 -6.45
C PRO A 114 21.07 10.74 -7.36
N MET A 115 20.19 9.86 -7.84
CA MET A 115 20.55 8.74 -8.69
C MET A 115 20.60 9.08 -10.18
N TRP A 116 19.70 9.93 -10.67
CA TRP A 116 19.52 10.24 -12.09
C TRP A 116 19.57 11.75 -12.43
N GLY A 117 19.75 12.60 -11.45
CA GLY A 117 19.88 14.06 -11.64
C GLY A 117 18.54 14.81 -11.77
N THR A 118 17.41 14.12 -11.80
CA THR A 118 16.08 14.72 -11.92
C THR A 118 15.10 14.13 -10.91
N TYR A 119 14.13 14.93 -10.47
CA TYR A 119 13.06 14.45 -9.60
C TYR A 119 11.97 13.69 -10.37
N TRP A 120 11.78 14.03 -11.64
CA TRP A 120 10.68 13.51 -12.44
C TRP A 120 11.12 13.34 -13.90
N GLU A 121 10.84 12.16 -14.40
CA GLU A 121 10.91 11.82 -15.83
C GLU A 121 9.52 11.33 -16.27
N TRP A 122 9.06 11.78 -17.43
CA TRP A 122 7.80 11.34 -18.02
C TRP A 122 7.97 9.95 -18.66
N ASP A 123 8.52 9.02 -17.91
CA ASP A 123 8.60 7.62 -18.31
C ASP A 123 7.27 6.89 -18.05
N ALA A 124 7.15 5.67 -18.60
CA ALA A 124 5.93 4.89 -18.49
C ALA A 124 5.60 4.55 -17.02
N ARG A 125 6.60 4.31 -16.16
CA ARG A 125 6.38 3.95 -14.75
C ARG A 125 5.77 5.09 -13.95
N MET A 126 6.36 6.28 -14.04
CA MET A 126 5.90 7.45 -13.30
C MET A 126 4.54 7.92 -13.83
N THR A 127 4.40 7.98 -15.15
CA THR A 127 3.17 8.43 -15.80
C THR A 127 1.99 7.49 -15.55
N LEU A 128 2.18 6.17 -15.69
CA LEU A 128 1.11 5.20 -15.43
C LEU A 128 0.73 5.15 -13.96
N SER A 129 1.68 5.26 -13.05
CA SER A 129 1.39 5.33 -11.61
C SER A 129 0.57 6.57 -11.25
N LEU A 130 0.89 7.73 -11.87
CA LEU A 130 0.12 8.95 -11.68
C LEU A 130 -1.32 8.83 -12.23
N ILE A 131 -1.49 8.21 -13.39
CA ILE A 131 -2.81 7.99 -14.00
C ILE A 131 -3.68 7.07 -13.14
N HIS A 132 -3.09 6.07 -12.48
CA HIS A 132 -3.83 5.14 -11.62
C HIS A 132 -4.35 5.77 -10.32
N ILE A 133 -3.77 6.86 -9.88
CA ILE A 133 -4.28 7.61 -8.71
C ILE A 133 -5.57 8.33 -9.07
#